data_f57dfc2790ff2f4d7ea7c0e5f04e472e
#
_entry.id   f57dfc2790ff2f4d7ea7c0e5f04e472e
#
_cell.length_a   1.000
_cell.length_b   1.000
_cell.length_c   1.000
_cell.angle_alpha   90.00
_cell.angle_beta   90.00
_cell.angle_gamma   90.00
#
_symmetry.space_group_name_H-M   'P 1'
#
loop_
_entity.id
_entity.type
_entity.pdbx_description
1 polymer ?
#
loop_
_entity_poly.entity_id
_entity_poly.type
_entity_poly.pdbx_seq_one_letter_code
_entity_poly.pdbx_strand_id
1 'polypeptide(L)'
;MKTNKILLTLVLTTLSTTAMAADSTTHDYHTGQYPVAESVKNSIIYGHDTNVTQAHGHLTNIIAGGENNTVQLDAHNSATFGIGNNNNSANSVVAGDHNTITNANNSIAGGIYNASHSSNTLVFGYNNAIDFRSDNSIAGGERVKLTGKNSLVFGEDAKVEGDNTYAIGKEAIATASNSIAIGNQTNATEENTLAIGHNITTGKKGSIGIGTDITNTNGYGIVIGNNSSTNSLGGVVVGDNSKSTFDNGVAIGNSNEAGNNSTAVGTIANATGVSSVAIGHMVSAEGTYAVNIGTSNEGASKYSTMVGSNNYVVHSDHLEDPQGDTVMGNANIAQDSYHVTVVGTDNQISNANYSVAIGNNTSVAKEESVAIGHNSNADTVVGTASATINGNTHTFAGSNPIGTVSIGDAGKERTITNLAAGRVSTTSTDAVNGSQLNSVIEETNKIGIKVSDLDNKIDTKVSDLNNKITEVGSNTLNQANNYTDSQVAHVGAQSAALAGLHPLDFNKDDKASYAASVGHYRNANAVAVGAFYRPNERTMISGAISFGKHPQMNLGVAFKTGKGSEYINEAKSKDSRIEKLEALVDKLTAEVAELKADK
;
A
#
# COMPACT_ATOMS: atom_id res chain seq x y z
N MET A 1 -36.34 -11.19 -7.17
CA MET A 1 -37.58 -11.98 -7.39
C MET A 1 -38.89 -11.18 -7.30
N LYS A 2 -39.03 -10.15 -6.48
CA LYS A 2 -40.26 -9.32 -6.40
C LYS A 2 -40.39 -8.24 -7.49
N THR A 3 -39.29 -7.72 -8.00
CA THR A 3 -39.27 -6.57 -8.96
C THR A 3 -39.69 -6.96 -10.37
N ASN A 4 -39.37 -8.14 -10.86
CA ASN A 4 -39.76 -8.58 -12.20
C ASN A 4 -41.26 -8.91 -12.31
N LYS A 5 -41.88 -9.37 -11.21
CA LYS A 5 -43.32 -9.54 -11.17
C LYS A 5 -44.09 -8.20 -11.23
N ILE A 6 -43.51 -7.16 -10.63
CA ILE A 6 -44.13 -5.82 -10.60
C ILE A 6 -44.09 -5.17 -11.99
N LEU A 7 -43.00 -5.30 -12.74
CA LEU A 7 -42.92 -4.69 -14.09
C LEU A 7 -43.81 -5.41 -15.11
N LEU A 8 -43.82 -6.75 -15.07
CA LEU A 8 -44.69 -7.55 -15.93
C LEU A 8 -46.19 -7.32 -15.60
N THR A 9 -46.51 -7.20 -14.31
CA THR A 9 -47.90 -6.90 -13.88
C THR A 9 -48.30 -5.47 -14.26
N LEU A 10 -47.37 -4.50 -14.22
CA LEU A 10 -47.67 -3.09 -14.58
C LEU A 10 -47.93 -2.92 -16.09
N VAL A 11 -47.15 -3.61 -16.94
CA VAL A 11 -47.37 -3.58 -18.41
C VAL A 11 -48.65 -4.31 -18.82
N LEU A 12 -48.97 -5.45 -18.20
CA LEU A 12 -50.21 -6.14 -18.44
C LEU A 12 -51.46 -5.41 -17.86
N THR A 13 -51.31 -4.76 -16.70
CA THR A 13 -52.43 -4.00 -16.13
C THR A 13 -52.75 -2.70 -16.87
N THR A 14 -51.75 -1.99 -17.43
CA THR A 14 -51.98 -0.80 -18.25
C THR A 14 -52.58 -1.14 -19.61
N LEU A 15 -52.24 -2.28 -20.21
CA LEU A 15 -52.90 -2.78 -21.42
C LEU A 15 -54.31 -3.34 -21.15
N SER A 16 -54.55 -3.92 -19.97
CA SER A 16 -55.85 -4.46 -19.60
C SER A 16 -56.88 -3.38 -19.19
N THR A 17 -56.43 -2.26 -18.61
CA THR A 17 -57.35 -1.20 -18.15
C THR A 17 -57.91 -0.32 -19.28
N THR A 18 -57.25 -0.26 -20.43
CA THR A 18 -57.81 0.40 -21.63
C THR A 18 -58.72 -0.51 -22.48
N ALA A 19 -58.63 -1.82 -22.31
CA ALA A 19 -59.45 -2.81 -23.01
C ALA A 19 -60.68 -3.31 -22.19
N MET A 20 -60.78 -3.03 -20.89
CA MET A 20 -61.83 -3.54 -20.00
C MET A 20 -63.10 -2.66 -19.88
N ALA A 21 -63.36 -1.78 -20.85
CA ALA A 21 -64.63 -1.06 -20.91
C ALA A 21 -65.58 -1.54 -22.05
N ALA A 22 -65.48 -2.83 -22.38
CA ALA A 22 -66.46 -3.43 -23.30
C ALA A 22 -66.84 -4.83 -22.81
N ASP A 23 -68.07 -5.00 -22.58
CA ASP A 23 -68.91 -6.17 -22.31
C ASP A 23 -68.31 -7.52 -22.74
N SER A 24 -68.51 -8.57 -21.93
CA SER A 24 -67.97 -9.93 -22.02
C SER A 24 -68.52 -10.75 -23.21
N THR A 25 -68.35 -10.26 -24.42
CA THR A 25 -68.55 -11.03 -25.63
C THR A 25 -67.25 -11.10 -26.43
N THR A 26 -66.79 -12.31 -26.73
CA THR A 26 -65.65 -12.63 -27.61
C THR A 26 -65.75 -11.84 -28.92
N HIS A 27 -64.95 -10.78 -29.05
CA HIS A 27 -64.79 -10.07 -30.31
C HIS A 27 -63.50 -10.58 -30.99
N ASP A 28 -63.66 -11.62 -31.86
CA ASP A 28 -62.65 -12.01 -32.80
C ASP A 28 -62.65 -11.03 -33.98
N TYR A 29 -61.75 -10.05 -33.96
CA TYR A 29 -61.49 -9.17 -35.10
C TYR A 29 -60.53 -9.85 -36.07
N HIS A 30 -61.05 -10.60 -37.02
CA HIS A 30 -60.25 -11.17 -38.12
C HIS A 30 -60.19 -10.20 -39.30
N THR A 31 -59.01 -9.70 -39.64
CA THR A 31 -58.74 -8.95 -40.87
C THR A 31 -57.83 -9.69 -41.86
N GLY A 32 -57.66 -11.02 -41.74
CA GLY A 32 -56.81 -11.83 -42.61
C GLY A 32 -57.29 -13.30 -42.81
N GLN A 33 -56.92 -13.91 -43.90
CA GLN A 33 -57.38 -15.20 -44.44
C GLN A 33 -56.68 -16.41 -43.83
N TYR A 34 -56.61 -16.59 -42.48
CA TYR A 34 -56.02 -17.81 -41.88
C TYR A 34 -56.83 -18.36 -40.71
N PRO A 35 -56.88 -19.70 -40.52
CA PRO A 35 -57.72 -20.29 -39.50
C PRO A 35 -57.15 -20.04 -38.08
N VAL A 36 -57.88 -19.33 -37.27
CA VAL A 36 -57.73 -19.38 -35.81
C VAL A 36 -58.39 -20.67 -35.34
N ALA A 37 -57.66 -21.52 -34.61
CA ALA A 37 -58.23 -22.77 -34.08
C ALA A 37 -59.44 -22.43 -33.16
N GLU A 38 -60.52 -23.20 -33.22
CA GLU A 38 -61.76 -23.04 -32.41
C GLU A 38 -61.53 -23.01 -30.89
N SER A 39 -60.33 -23.24 -30.45
CA SER A 39 -59.86 -23.35 -29.06
C SER A 39 -59.23 -22.09 -28.49
N VAL A 40 -59.13 -20.99 -29.24
CA VAL A 40 -58.57 -19.70 -28.74
C VAL A 40 -59.65 -18.86 -28.09
N LYS A 41 -59.50 -18.48 -26.82
CA LYS A 41 -60.48 -17.72 -26.03
C LYS A 41 -59.92 -16.42 -25.48
N ASN A 42 -60.77 -15.40 -25.31
CA ASN A 42 -60.41 -14.08 -24.77
C ASN A 42 -59.22 -13.45 -25.49
N SER A 43 -59.20 -13.47 -26.80
CA SER A 43 -58.05 -13.07 -27.58
C SER A 43 -58.36 -11.97 -28.59
N ILE A 44 -57.38 -11.11 -28.88
CA ILE A 44 -57.44 -10.09 -29.93
C ILE A 44 -56.40 -10.40 -30.97
N ILE A 45 -56.80 -10.67 -32.19
CA ILE A 45 -55.89 -11.03 -33.29
C ILE A 45 -56.22 -10.09 -34.48
N TYR A 46 -55.20 -9.41 -35.02
CA TYR A 46 -55.34 -8.50 -36.15
C TYR A 46 -54.09 -8.50 -37.03
N GLY A 47 -54.20 -8.08 -38.28
CA GLY A 47 -53.08 -7.99 -39.21
C GLY A 47 -53.10 -9.02 -40.33
N HIS A 48 -52.03 -9.04 -41.12
CA HIS A 48 -51.88 -9.93 -42.28
C HIS A 48 -51.01 -11.15 -41.92
N ASP A 49 -51.45 -12.35 -42.29
CA ASP A 49 -50.75 -13.63 -42.11
C ASP A 49 -50.31 -13.92 -40.66
N THR A 50 -51.00 -13.34 -39.66
CA THR A 50 -50.77 -13.68 -38.25
C THR A 50 -51.41 -15.01 -37.94
N ASN A 51 -50.57 -16.01 -37.58
CA ASN A 51 -50.96 -17.42 -37.38
C ASN A 51 -50.99 -17.75 -35.87
N VAL A 52 -52.16 -18.09 -35.35
CA VAL A 52 -52.37 -18.57 -33.98
C VAL A 52 -52.75 -20.03 -34.03
N THR A 53 -51.81 -20.94 -33.78
CA THR A 53 -52.00 -22.39 -33.89
C THR A 53 -51.78 -23.13 -32.58
N GLN A 54 -52.55 -24.17 -32.37
CA GLN A 54 -52.51 -25.02 -31.19
C GLN A 54 -52.31 -26.48 -31.55
N ALA A 55 -51.50 -27.24 -30.76
CA ALA A 55 -51.40 -28.67 -30.90
C ALA A 55 -52.36 -29.42 -29.95
N HIS A 56 -52.50 -29.00 -28.69
CA HIS A 56 -53.38 -29.65 -27.70
C HIS A 56 -53.79 -28.65 -26.59
N GLY A 57 -55.12 -28.51 -26.30
CA GLY A 57 -55.64 -27.67 -25.22
C GLY A 57 -56.26 -26.35 -25.71
N HIS A 58 -56.47 -25.37 -24.80
CA HIS A 58 -57.08 -24.08 -25.14
C HIS A 58 -56.08 -22.95 -24.92
N LEU A 59 -55.78 -22.15 -25.93
CA LEU A 59 -55.06 -20.90 -25.79
C LEU A 59 -56.00 -19.82 -25.22
N THR A 60 -55.59 -19.07 -24.23
CA THR A 60 -56.39 -18.03 -23.60
C THR A 60 -55.63 -16.72 -23.42
N ASN A 61 -56.35 -15.59 -23.55
CA ASN A 61 -55.83 -14.24 -23.32
C ASN A 61 -54.62 -13.92 -24.25
N ILE A 62 -54.79 -14.09 -25.54
CA ILE A 62 -53.77 -13.76 -26.55
C ILE A 62 -54.07 -12.39 -27.15
N ILE A 63 -53.04 -11.56 -27.28
CA ILE A 63 -53.10 -10.36 -28.13
C ILE A 63 -52.05 -10.53 -29.22
N ALA A 64 -52.46 -10.63 -30.48
CA ALA A 64 -51.52 -10.81 -31.59
C ALA A 64 -51.88 -9.82 -32.71
N GLY A 65 -50.88 -9.10 -33.23
CA GLY A 65 -51.12 -8.11 -34.29
C GLY A 65 -49.88 -7.83 -35.14
N GLY A 66 -50.09 -7.53 -36.43
CA GLY A 66 -49.03 -7.22 -37.37
C GLY A 66 -49.02 -8.12 -38.57
N GLU A 67 -47.85 -8.53 -39.05
CA GLU A 67 -47.68 -9.29 -40.27
C GLU A 67 -46.83 -10.55 -40.03
N ASN A 68 -47.25 -11.70 -40.54
CA ASN A 68 -46.52 -12.98 -40.48
C ASN A 68 -46.12 -13.43 -39.06
N ASN A 69 -46.85 -13.02 -38.01
CA ASN A 69 -46.57 -13.46 -36.66
C ASN A 69 -47.12 -14.87 -36.40
N THR A 70 -46.42 -15.66 -35.60
CA THR A 70 -46.82 -16.99 -35.21
C THR A 70 -46.94 -17.09 -33.68
N VAL A 71 -48.09 -17.52 -33.17
CA VAL A 71 -48.35 -17.79 -31.75
C VAL A 71 -48.76 -19.24 -31.60
N GLN A 72 -48.02 -20.05 -30.85
CA GLN A 72 -48.14 -21.50 -30.83
C GLN A 72 -48.21 -22.10 -29.42
N LEU A 73 -48.75 -23.28 -29.34
CA LEU A 73 -48.71 -24.31 -28.30
C LEU A 73 -48.99 -23.78 -26.86
N ASP A 74 -48.04 -23.20 -26.15
CA ASP A 74 -48.13 -22.89 -24.75
C ASP A 74 -48.24 -21.37 -24.47
N ALA A 75 -48.55 -20.53 -25.47
CA ALA A 75 -48.50 -19.08 -25.37
C ALA A 75 -49.71 -18.44 -24.66
N HIS A 76 -50.20 -19.04 -23.55
CA HIS A 76 -51.28 -18.45 -22.75
C HIS A 76 -50.87 -17.11 -22.13
N ASN A 77 -51.82 -16.16 -22.04
CA ASN A 77 -51.58 -14.84 -21.46
C ASN A 77 -50.43 -14.09 -22.14
N SER A 78 -50.33 -14.15 -23.43
CA SER A 78 -49.22 -13.59 -24.19
C SER A 78 -49.64 -12.46 -25.13
N ALA A 79 -48.65 -11.63 -25.50
CA ALA A 79 -48.82 -10.58 -26.49
C ALA A 79 -47.75 -10.67 -27.58
N THR A 80 -48.14 -10.56 -28.86
CA THR A 80 -47.22 -10.62 -30.00
C THR A 80 -47.54 -9.51 -31.00
N PHE A 81 -46.59 -8.61 -31.27
CA PHE A 81 -46.78 -7.45 -32.14
C PHE A 81 -45.61 -7.29 -33.12
N GLY A 82 -45.92 -6.92 -34.37
CA GLY A 82 -44.91 -6.56 -35.37
C GLY A 82 -44.87 -7.53 -36.54
N ILE A 83 -43.68 -7.89 -37.05
CA ILE A 83 -43.52 -8.67 -38.29
C ILE A 83 -42.73 -9.96 -37.99
N GLY A 84 -43.22 -11.09 -38.45
CA GLY A 84 -42.47 -12.38 -38.43
C GLY A 84 -42.10 -12.92 -37.05
N ASN A 85 -42.75 -12.43 -35.98
CA ASN A 85 -42.40 -12.88 -34.62
C ASN A 85 -42.98 -14.27 -34.33
N ASN A 86 -42.26 -15.06 -33.54
CA ASN A 86 -42.68 -16.38 -33.10
C ASN A 86 -42.77 -16.45 -31.57
N ASN A 87 -43.97 -16.72 -31.06
CA ASN A 87 -44.24 -16.83 -29.64
C ASN A 87 -44.84 -18.19 -29.28
N ASN A 88 -44.05 -19.02 -28.60
CA ASN A 88 -44.45 -20.31 -28.10
C ASN A 88 -44.22 -20.46 -26.60
N SER A 89 -44.71 -19.50 -25.81
CA SER A 89 -44.43 -19.50 -24.37
C SER A 89 -45.50 -18.73 -23.60
N ALA A 90 -45.91 -19.23 -22.44
CA ALA A 90 -46.92 -18.60 -21.58
C ALA A 90 -46.41 -17.32 -20.90
N ASN A 91 -47.35 -16.39 -20.63
CA ASN A 91 -47.09 -15.12 -19.92
C ASN A 91 -45.96 -14.30 -20.57
N SER A 92 -45.86 -14.28 -21.86
CA SER A 92 -44.75 -13.69 -22.60
C SER A 92 -45.21 -12.52 -23.50
N VAL A 93 -44.25 -11.63 -23.81
CA VAL A 93 -44.45 -10.54 -24.76
C VAL A 93 -43.40 -10.59 -25.85
N VAL A 94 -43.80 -10.59 -27.11
CA VAL A 94 -42.90 -10.51 -28.27
C VAL A 94 -43.28 -9.30 -29.10
N ALA A 95 -42.33 -8.40 -29.35
CA ALA A 95 -42.62 -7.21 -30.12
C ALA A 95 -41.45 -6.80 -31.04
N GLY A 96 -41.75 -6.43 -32.29
CA GLY A 96 -40.74 -5.99 -33.25
C GLY A 96 -40.70 -6.86 -34.51
N ASP A 97 -39.51 -7.24 -34.96
CA ASP A 97 -39.32 -7.92 -36.24
C ASP A 97 -38.54 -9.24 -36.05
N HIS A 98 -39.12 -10.36 -36.45
CA HIS A 98 -38.52 -11.71 -36.41
C HIS A 98 -37.96 -12.14 -35.02
N ASN A 99 -38.56 -11.69 -33.90
CA ASN A 99 -38.18 -12.16 -32.58
C ASN A 99 -38.82 -13.52 -32.27
N THR A 100 -38.15 -14.33 -31.46
CA THR A 100 -38.60 -15.68 -31.10
C THR A 100 -38.55 -15.92 -29.60
N ILE A 101 -39.64 -16.36 -29.00
CA ILE A 101 -39.71 -16.92 -27.65
C ILE A 101 -40.21 -18.38 -27.76
N THR A 102 -39.41 -19.35 -27.30
CA THR A 102 -39.75 -20.76 -27.34
C THR A 102 -39.37 -21.45 -26.02
N ASN A 103 -40.35 -22.14 -25.38
CA ASN A 103 -40.16 -22.79 -24.07
C ASN A 103 -39.65 -21.84 -22.97
N ALA A 104 -40.01 -20.58 -23.04
CA ALA A 104 -39.45 -19.49 -22.25
C ALA A 104 -40.56 -18.68 -21.54
N ASN A 105 -41.26 -19.31 -20.61
CA ASN A 105 -42.41 -18.70 -19.92
C ASN A 105 -42.01 -17.45 -19.12
N ASN A 106 -42.91 -16.50 -18.98
CA ASN A 106 -42.71 -15.22 -18.30
C ASN A 106 -41.58 -14.38 -18.92
N SER A 107 -41.42 -14.40 -20.21
CA SER A 107 -40.30 -13.77 -20.91
C SER A 107 -40.78 -12.65 -21.85
N ILE A 108 -39.87 -11.72 -22.14
CA ILE A 108 -40.13 -10.60 -23.07
C ILE A 108 -39.03 -10.60 -24.14
N ALA A 109 -39.42 -10.56 -25.41
CA ALA A 109 -38.50 -10.34 -26.54
C ALA A 109 -38.96 -9.09 -27.32
N GLY A 110 -38.05 -8.14 -27.52
CA GLY A 110 -38.33 -6.90 -28.23
C GLY A 110 -37.18 -6.44 -29.14
N GLY A 111 -37.51 -5.88 -30.31
CA GLY A 111 -36.49 -5.45 -31.28
C GLY A 111 -36.50 -6.28 -32.55
N ILE A 112 -35.30 -6.68 -33.05
CA ILE A 112 -35.19 -7.37 -34.34
C ILE A 112 -34.31 -8.62 -34.17
N TYR A 113 -34.80 -9.77 -34.64
CA TYR A 113 -34.11 -11.09 -34.62
C TYR A 113 -33.68 -11.56 -33.24
N ASN A 114 -34.32 -11.12 -32.14
CA ASN A 114 -33.94 -11.61 -30.80
C ASN A 114 -34.59 -12.98 -30.52
N ALA A 115 -33.89 -13.82 -29.80
CA ALA A 115 -34.37 -15.14 -29.42
C ALA A 115 -34.21 -15.42 -27.92
N SER A 116 -35.25 -15.99 -27.28
CA SER A 116 -35.20 -16.53 -25.95
C SER A 116 -35.74 -17.94 -25.85
N HIS A 117 -34.94 -18.84 -25.23
CA HIS A 117 -35.27 -20.22 -24.98
C HIS A 117 -35.27 -20.58 -23.48
N SER A 118 -35.30 -19.60 -22.61
CA SER A 118 -35.30 -19.77 -21.15
C SER A 118 -36.34 -18.90 -20.47
N SER A 119 -36.87 -19.35 -19.33
CA SER A 119 -37.97 -18.72 -18.63
C SER A 119 -37.53 -17.52 -17.77
N ASN A 120 -38.47 -16.58 -17.53
CA ASN A 120 -38.21 -15.37 -16.76
C ASN A 120 -37.12 -14.47 -17.38
N THR A 121 -37.09 -14.34 -18.68
CA THR A 121 -36.07 -13.59 -19.39
C THR A 121 -36.56 -12.32 -20.03
N LEU A 122 -35.64 -11.38 -20.25
CA LEU A 122 -35.85 -10.20 -21.05
C LEU A 122 -34.76 -10.12 -22.12
N VAL A 123 -35.15 -10.11 -23.40
CA VAL A 123 -34.22 -9.93 -24.52
C VAL A 123 -34.68 -8.78 -25.41
N PHE A 124 -33.77 -7.86 -25.75
CA PHE A 124 -34.11 -6.71 -26.61
C PHE A 124 -32.91 -6.17 -27.38
N GLY A 125 -33.19 -5.58 -28.55
CA GLY A 125 -32.18 -5.02 -29.42
C GLY A 125 -32.12 -5.72 -30.77
N TYR A 126 -30.93 -6.05 -31.27
CA TYR A 126 -30.74 -6.64 -32.58
C TYR A 126 -29.96 -7.95 -32.51
N ASN A 127 -30.53 -9.05 -32.99
CA ASN A 127 -29.89 -10.37 -33.13
C ASN A 127 -29.27 -10.92 -31.83
N ASN A 128 -29.99 -10.77 -30.72
CA ASN A 128 -29.56 -11.25 -29.40
C ASN A 128 -30.14 -12.63 -29.11
N ALA A 129 -29.40 -13.49 -28.39
CA ALA A 129 -29.83 -14.83 -28.04
C ALA A 129 -29.68 -15.13 -26.55
N ILE A 130 -30.79 -15.59 -25.94
CA ILE A 130 -30.79 -16.25 -24.63
C ILE A 130 -31.04 -17.75 -24.89
N ASP A 131 -30.05 -18.58 -24.59
CA ASP A 131 -30.10 -20.01 -24.83
C ASP A 131 -30.85 -20.76 -23.70
N PHE A 132 -31.16 -22.02 -23.91
CA PHE A 132 -31.76 -22.88 -22.89
C PHE A 132 -30.85 -22.97 -21.65
N ARG A 133 -31.42 -23.11 -20.45
CA ARG A 133 -30.76 -23.04 -19.14
C ARG A 133 -30.35 -21.65 -18.65
N SER A 134 -30.83 -20.59 -19.25
CA SER A 134 -30.49 -19.22 -18.88
C SER A 134 -31.64 -18.51 -18.14
N ASP A 135 -32.35 -19.23 -17.30
CA ASP A 135 -33.52 -18.69 -16.57
C ASP A 135 -33.14 -17.47 -15.70
N ASN A 136 -34.11 -16.57 -15.53
CA ASN A 136 -33.96 -15.33 -14.75
C ASN A 136 -32.88 -14.40 -15.28
N SER A 137 -32.73 -14.29 -16.59
CA SER A 137 -31.63 -13.56 -17.22
C SER A 137 -32.10 -12.46 -18.15
N ILE A 138 -31.23 -11.48 -18.40
CA ILE A 138 -31.52 -10.34 -19.26
C ILE A 138 -30.44 -10.19 -20.34
N ALA A 139 -30.83 -10.03 -21.59
CA ALA A 139 -29.96 -9.76 -22.71
C ALA A 139 -30.42 -8.53 -23.49
N GLY A 140 -29.53 -7.58 -23.72
CA GLY A 140 -29.85 -6.41 -24.51
C GLY A 140 -28.65 -5.87 -25.30
N GLY A 141 -28.91 -5.37 -26.52
CA GLY A 141 -27.84 -4.83 -27.35
C GLY A 141 -27.86 -5.35 -28.78
N GLU A 142 -26.68 -5.61 -29.33
CA GLU A 142 -26.51 -6.11 -30.69
C GLU A 142 -25.61 -7.35 -30.69
N ARG A 143 -26.10 -8.45 -31.24
CA ARG A 143 -25.39 -9.74 -31.36
C ARG A 143 -24.89 -10.32 -30.02
N VAL A 144 -25.59 -10.04 -28.91
CA VAL A 144 -25.20 -10.60 -27.61
C VAL A 144 -25.65 -12.04 -27.46
N LYS A 145 -24.87 -12.83 -26.71
CA LYS A 145 -25.17 -14.22 -26.41
C LYS A 145 -25.17 -14.47 -24.90
N LEU A 146 -26.24 -15.12 -24.41
CA LEU A 146 -26.37 -15.46 -23.00
C LEU A 146 -26.74 -16.94 -22.83
N THR A 147 -25.92 -17.69 -22.07
CA THR A 147 -26.16 -19.13 -21.78
C THR A 147 -26.14 -19.44 -20.28
N GLY A 148 -26.08 -18.48 -19.38
CA GLY A 148 -26.04 -18.66 -17.92
C GLY A 148 -27.30 -18.20 -17.19
N LYS A 149 -27.65 -18.84 -16.05
CA LYS A 149 -28.77 -18.47 -15.19
C LYS A 149 -28.48 -17.23 -14.36
N ASN A 150 -29.54 -16.49 -14.00
CA ASN A 150 -29.45 -15.30 -13.14
C ASN A 150 -28.42 -14.29 -13.66
N SER A 151 -28.33 -14.15 -14.95
CA SER A 151 -27.23 -13.46 -15.62
C SER A 151 -27.72 -12.27 -16.43
N LEU A 152 -26.82 -11.33 -16.72
CA LEU A 152 -27.12 -10.10 -17.42
C LEU A 152 -26.08 -9.86 -18.52
N VAL A 153 -26.54 -9.56 -19.74
CA VAL A 153 -25.68 -9.14 -20.83
C VAL A 153 -26.21 -7.90 -21.53
N PHE A 154 -25.37 -6.89 -21.69
CA PHE A 154 -25.68 -5.67 -22.45
C PHE A 154 -24.49 -5.23 -23.29
N GLY A 155 -24.71 -4.93 -24.58
CA GLY A 155 -23.67 -4.36 -25.42
C GLY A 155 -23.75 -4.80 -26.87
N GLU A 156 -22.67 -4.59 -27.60
CA GLU A 156 -22.44 -5.11 -28.94
C GLU A 156 -21.43 -6.27 -28.83
N ASP A 157 -21.77 -7.42 -29.39
CA ASP A 157 -20.95 -8.64 -29.33
C ASP A 157 -20.58 -9.12 -27.91
N ALA A 158 -21.35 -8.70 -26.91
CA ALA A 158 -21.11 -9.12 -25.53
C ALA A 158 -21.59 -10.56 -25.30
N LYS A 159 -20.92 -11.27 -24.38
CA LYS A 159 -21.13 -12.70 -24.16
C LYS A 159 -21.14 -13.10 -22.70
N VAL A 160 -22.13 -13.92 -22.32
CA VAL A 160 -22.24 -14.58 -21.01
C VAL A 160 -22.42 -16.08 -21.21
N GLU A 161 -21.65 -16.91 -20.49
CA GLU A 161 -21.83 -18.38 -20.51
C GLU A 161 -22.03 -18.99 -19.11
N GLY A 162 -21.56 -18.36 -18.05
CA GLY A 162 -21.68 -18.84 -16.67
C GLY A 162 -22.95 -18.40 -15.96
N ASP A 163 -23.29 -19.07 -14.86
CA ASP A 163 -24.38 -18.69 -13.97
C ASP A 163 -24.00 -17.51 -13.07
N ASN A 164 -24.98 -16.65 -12.72
CA ASN A 164 -24.76 -15.46 -11.89
C ASN A 164 -23.72 -14.48 -12.46
N THR A 165 -23.74 -14.27 -13.75
CA THR A 165 -22.70 -13.55 -14.50
C THR A 165 -23.21 -12.25 -15.09
N TYR A 166 -22.35 -11.25 -15.18
CA TYR A 166 -22.70 -9.95 -15.77
C TYR A 166 -21.70 -9.56 -16.85
N ALA A 167 -22.15 -9.28 -18.06
CA ALA A 167 -21.35 -8.71 -19.14
C ALA A 167 -22.01 -7.46 -19.68
N ILE A 168 -21.41 -6.29 -19.49
CA ILE A 168 -21.96 -5.00 -19.91
C ILE A 168 -20.91 -4.20 -20.66
N GLY A 169 -21.13 -3.96 -21.95
CA GLY A 169 -20.23 -3.20 -22.81
C GLY A 169 -19.99 -3.88 -24.16
N LYS A 170 -19.33 -3.15 -25.05
CA LYS A 170 -18.94 -3.70 -26.34
C LYS A 170 -17.87 -4.77 -26.17
N GLU A 171 -18.09 -5.94 -26.74
CA GLU A 171 -17.15 -7.08 -26.65
C GLU A 171 -16.84 -7.48 -25.20
N ALA A 172 -17.78 -7.25 -24.25
CA ALA A 172 -17.62 -7.70 -22.87
C ALA A 172 -17.91 -9.21 -22.77
N ILE A 173 -17.01 -9.98 -22.20
CA ILE A 173 -17.07 -11.44 -22.14
C ILE A 173 -16.98 -11.92 -20.70
N ALA A 174 -18.01 -12.63 -20.21
CA ALA A 174 -18.05 -13.27 -18.90
C ALA A 174 -18.48 -14.73 -19.09
N THR A 175 -17.53 -15.68 -19.04
CA THR A 175 -17.79 -17.07 -19.43
C THR A 175 -17.88 -18.05 -18.27
N ALA A 176 -17.39 -17.71 -17.09
CA ALA A 176 -17.47 -18.61 -15.94
C ALA A 176 -18.42 -18.09 -14.87
N SER A 177 -18.91 -18.98 -14.01
CA SER A 177 -19.88 -18.63 -12.95
C SER A 177 -19.36 -17.56 -12.00
N ASN A 178 -20.28 -16.67 -11.59
CA ASN A 178 -20.00 -15.56 -10.69
C ASN A 178 -18.95 -14.56 -11.24
N SER A 179 -18.79 -14.48 -12.55
CA SER A 179 -17.87 -13.53 -13.19
C SER A 179 -18.60 -12.25 -13.62
N ILE A 180 -17.88 -11.13 -13.62
CA ILE A 180 -18.39 -9.82 -14.00
C ILE A 180 -17.44 -9.15 -14.99
N ALA A 181 -17.95 -8.77 -16.17
CA ALA A 181 -17.24 -8.03 -17.19
C ALA A 181 -18.01 -6.75 -17.53
N ILE A 182 -17.50 -5.59 -17.14
CA ILE A 182 -18.17 -4.30 -17.39
C ILE A 182 -17.23 -3.34 -18.09
N GLY A 183 -17.57 -2.96 -19.32
CA GLY A 183 -16.81 -2.02 -20.14
C GLY A 183 -16.50 -2.57 -21.52
N ASN A 184 -15.69 -1.85 -22.29
CA ASN A 184 -15.34 -2.22 -23.65
C ASN A 184 -14.15 -3.20 -23.62
N GLN A 185 -14.29 -4.33 -24.35
CA GLN A 185 -13.24 -5.36 -24.47
C GLN A 185 -12.78 -5.89 -23.09
N THR A 186 -13.75 -6.14 -22.20
CA THR A 186 -13.47 -6.71 -20.87
C THR A 186 -13.71 -8.22 -20.88
N ASN A 187 -12.74 -8.98 -20.39
CA ASN A 187 -12.76 -10.43 -20.36
C ASN A 187 -12.65 -10.96 -18.92
N ALA A 188 -13.72 -11.56 -18.41
CA ALA A 188 -13.81 -12.25 -17.13
C ALA A 188 -14.13 -13.74 -17.39
N THR A 189 -13.10 -14.55 -17.69
CA THR A 189 -13.27 -15.87 -18.27
C THR A 189 -13.23 -17.02 -17.27
N GLU A 190 -12.93 -16.74 -16.01
CA GLU A 190 -12.81 -17.75 -14.96
C GLU A 190 -13.74 -17.44 -13.77
N GLU A 191 -13.98 -18.42 -12.93
CA GLU A 191 -14.92 -18.35 -11.80
C GLU A 191 -14.54 -17.25 -10.78
N ASN A 192 -15.55 -16.49 -10.34
CA ASN A 192 -15.41 -15.42 -9.35
C ASN A 192 -14.45 -14.28 -9.79
N THR A 193 -14.39 -13.99 -11.08
CA THR A 193 -13.55 -12.92 -11.63
C THR A 193 -14.32 -11.62 -11.82
N LEU A 194 -13.62 -10.50 -11.70
CA LEU A 194 -14.15 -9.17 -11.93
C LEU A 194 -13.28 -8.39 -12.92
N ALA A 195 -13.85 -7.94 -14.03
CA ALA A 195 -13.21 -7.08 -15.03
C ALA A 195 -14.08 -5.84 -15.25
N ILE A 196 -13.59 -4.64 -14.89
CA ILE A 196 -14.33 -3.38 -15.05
C ILE A 196 -13.46 -2.31 -15.71
N GLY A 197 -13.84 -1.80 -16.90
CA GLY A 197 -13.16 -0.71 -17.57
C GLY A 197 -12.96 -0.91 -19.07
N HIS A 198 -11.76 -0.75 -19.58
CA HIS A 198 -11.42 -0.87 -21.00
C HIS A 198 -10.24 -1.81 -21.22
N ASN A 199 -10.36 -2.73 -22.17
CA ASN A 199 -9.29 -3.69 -22.55
C ASN A 199 -8.73 -4.45 -21.33
N ILE A 200 -9.59 -5.16 -20.61
CA ILE A 200 -9.22 -5.86 -19.39
C ILE A 200 -9.31 -7.38 -19.62
N THR A 201 -8.31 -8.09 -19.17
CA THR A 201 -8.31 -9.56 -19.15
C THR A 201 -8.06 -10.07 -17.73
N THR A 202 -9.06 -10.80 -17.19
CA THR A 202 -8.94 -11.57 -15.95
C THR A 202 -9.06 -13.06 -16.26
N GLY A 203 -7.92 -13.75 -16.29
CA GLY A 203 -7.82 -15.09 -16.88
C GLY A 203 -7.77 -16.26 -15.87
N LYS A 204 -7.91 -16.02 -14.56
CA LYS A 204 -7.88 -17.07 -13.54
C LYS A 204 -8.83 -16.78 -12.38
N LYS A 205 -9.24 -17.86 -11.70
CA LYS A 205 -10.19 -17.82 -10.58
C LYS A 205 -9.87 -16.75 -9.54
N GLY A 206 -10.88 -15.98 -9.16
CA GLY A 206 -10.80 -14.98 -8.11
C GLY A 206 -10.02 -13.72 -8.46
N SER A 207 -9.66 -13.51 -9.73
CA SER A 207 -8.92 -12.33 -10.17
C SER A 207 -9.80 -11.10 -10.29
N ILE A 208 -9.25 -9.94 -9.99
CA ILE A 208 -9.89 -8.64 -10.12
C ILE A 208 -9.07 -7.73 -11.05
N GLY A 209 -9.71 -7.16 -12.07
CA GLY A 209 -9.14 -6.16 -12.97
C GLY A 209 -10.06 -4.95 -13.07
N ILE A 210 -9.59 -3.75 -12.71
CA ILE A 210 -10.38 -2.51 -12.77
C ILE A 210 -9.54 -1.38 -13.35
N GLY A 211 -9.96 -0.80 -14.48
CA GLY A 211 -9.25 0.32 -15.10
C GLY A 211 -9.13 0.24 -16.61
N THR A 212 -7.93 0.42 -17.14
CA THR A 212 -7.65 0.41 -18.58
C THR A 212 -6.39 -0.40 -18.88
N ASP A 213 -6.39 -1.18 -19.96
CA ASP A 213 -5.25 -2.00 -20.41
C ASP A 213 -4.69 -2.89 -19.29
N ILE A 214 -5.57 -3.63 -18.62
CA ILE A 214 -5.24 -4.48 -17.48
C ILE A 214 -5.07 -5.93 -17.94
N THR A 215 -3.98 -6.55 -17.50
CA THR A 215 -3.76 -7.99 -17.66
C THR A 215 -3.54 -8.66 -16.30
N ASN A 216 -4.50 -9.52 -15.92
CA ASN A 216 -4.44 -10.30 -14.70
C ASN A 216 -4.62 -11.79 -15.04
N THR A 217 -3.53 -12.51 -15.21
CA THR A 217 -3.53 -13.86 -15.78
C THR A 217 -3.34 -14.98 -14.77
N ASN A 218 -3.13 -14.66 -13.49
CA ASN A 218 -3.01 -15.68 -12.43
C ASN A 218 -4.09 -15.54 -11.35
N GLY A 219 -4.29 -16.57 -10.53
CA GLY A 219 -5.40 -16.65 -9.58
C GLY A 219 -5.27 -15.66 -8.43
N TYR A 220 -6.43 -15.15 -7.96
CA TYR A 220 -6.55 -14.25 -6.81
C TYR A 220 -5.76 -12.95 -6.91
N GLY A 221 -5.28 -12.60 -8.09
CA GLY A 221 -4.60 -11.33 -8.35
C GLY A 221 -5.59 -10.16 -8.36
N ILE A 222 -5.14 -9.01 -7.90
CA ILE A 222 -5.88 -7.75 -7.94
C ILE A 222 -5.10 -6.73 -8.74
N VAL A 223 -5.68 -6.19 -9.80
CA VAL A 223 -5.08 -5.10 -10.60
C VAL A 223 -6.09 -3.96 -10.71
N ILE A 224 -5.74 -2.80 -10.23
CA ILE A 224 -6.55 -1.58 -10.31
C ILE A 224 -5.71 -0.45 -10.86
N GLY A 225 -6.08 0.12 -12.02
CA GLY A 225 -5.35 1.24 -12.59
C GLY A 225 -5.31 1.27 -14.10
N ASN A 226 -4.17 1.68 -14.66
CA ASN A 226 -3.96 1.79 -16.10
C ASN A 226 -2.65 1.09 -16.50
N ASN A 227 -2.65 0.41 -17.64
CA ASN A 227 -1.49 -0.29 -18.20
C ASN A 227 -0.73 -1.14 -17.15
N SER A 228 -1.48 -1.79 -16.27
CA SER A 228 -0.93 -2.52 -15.13
C SER A 228 -1.23 -4.00 -15.22
N SER A 229 -0.37 -4.83 -14.64
CA SER A 229 -0.51 -6.27 -14.81
C SER A 229 -0.05 -7.09 -13.61
N THR A 230 -0.63 -8.27 -13.45
CA THR A 230 -0.06 -9.33 -12.63
C THR A 230 -0.18 -10.67 -13.33
N ASN A 231 0.91 -11.42 -13.32
CA ASN A 231 0.93 -12.85 -13.69
C ASN A 231 1.21 -13.74 -12.47
N SER A 232 1.07 -13.18 -11.27
CA SER A 232 1.40 -13.81 -10.00
C SER A 232 0.17 -14.28 -9.23
N LEU A 233 0.28 -15.40 -8.53
CA LEU A 233 -0.75 -15.86 -7.59
C LEU A 233 -0.84 -14.90 -6.42
N GLY A 234 -2.03 -14.33 -6.17
CA GLY A 234 -2.23 -13.40 -5.06
C GLY A 234 -1.55 -12.04 -5.20
N GLY A 235 -1.05 -11.67 -6.38
CA GLY A 235 -0.42 -10.37 -6.62
C GLY A 235 -1.41 -9.22 -6.52
N VAL A 236 -0.98 -8.10 -5.94
CA VAL A 236 -1.78 -6.87 -5.82
C VAL A 236 -1.08 -5.73 -6.54
N VAL A 237 -1.75 -5.15 -7.53
CA VAL A 237 -1.24 -4.01 -8.30
C VAL A 237 -2.29 -2.90 -8.27
N VAL A 238 -1.92 -1.73 -7.78
CA VAL A 238 -2.79 -0.55 -7.76
C VAL A 238 -2.03 0.67 -8.28
N GLY A 239 -2.38 1.14 -9.46
CA GLY A 239 -1.73 2.30 -10.03
C GLY A 239 -1.58 2.29 -11.54
N ASP A 240 -0.62 3.04 -12.03
CA ASP A 240 -0.32 3.20 -13.45
C ASP A 240 1.00 2.53 -13.82
N ASN A 241 1.02 1.79 -14.92
CA ASN A 241 2.21 1.15 -15.47
C ASN A 241 2.97 0.26 -14.45
N SER A 242 2.25 -0.33 -13.49
CA SER A 242 2.84 -1.12 -12.41
C SER A 242 2.60 -2.61 -12.61
N LYS A 243 3.49 -3.45 -12.10
CA LYS A 243 3.38 -4.89 -12.26
C LYS A 243 3.81 -5.70 -11.04
N SER A 244 3.17 -6.85 -10.85
CA SER A 244 3.62 -7.91 -9.94
C SER A 244 4.02 -9.12 -10.78
N THR A 245 5.29 -9.51 -10.70
CA THR A 245 5.88 -10.53 -11.60
C THR A 245 5.92 -11.93 -10.99
N PHE A 246 5.86 -12.04 -9.66
CA PHE A 246 5.88 -13.30 -8.92
C PHE A 246 4.87 -13.30 -7.78
N ASP A 247 4.63 -14.46 -7.17
CA ASP A 247 3.56 -14.70 -6.21
C ASP A 247 3.60 -13.74 -5.00
N ASN A 248 2.41 -13.29 -4.60
CA ASN A 248 2.17 -12.40 -3.46
C ASN A 248 2.91 -11.04 -3.54
N GLY A 249 3.30 -10.60 -4.73
CA GLY A 249 3.89 -9.28 -4.92
C GLY A 249 2.85 -8.17 -4.79
N VAL A 250 3.21 -7.07 -4.14
CA VAL A 250 2.37 -5.87 -3.96
C VAL A 250 3.03 -4.68 -4.63
N ALA A 251 2.42 -4.13 -5.69
CA ALA A 251 2.91 -2.96 -6.42
C ALA A 251 1.85 -1.84 -6.39
N ILE A 252 2.12 -0.75 -5.67
CA ILE A 252 1.17 0.35 -5.49
C ILE A 252 1.79 1.69 -5.89
N GLY A 253 1.23 2.35 -6.90
CA GLY A 253 1.66 3.66 -7.39
C GLY A 253 1.95 3.68 -8.88
N ASN A 254 3.01 4.34 -9.31
CA ASN A 254 3.34 4.50 -10.73
C ASN A 254 4.65 3.80 -11.09
N SER A 255 4.63 3.00 -12.14
CA SER A 255 5.80 2.31 -12.70
C SER A 255 6.57 1.47 -11.68
N ASN A 256 5.84 0.79 -10.78
CA ASN A 256 6.42 -0.06 -9.76
C ASN A 256 6.51 -1.52 -10.21
N GLU A 257 7.53 -2.22 -9.74
CA GLU A 257 7.65 -3.67 -9.94
C GLU A 257 7.81 -4.42 -8.61
N ALA A 258 6.95 -5.40 -8.37
CA ALA A 258 7.03 -6.27 -7.21
C ALA A 258 7.34 -7.72 -7.62
N GLY A 259 8.32 -8.31 -6.99
CA GLY A 259 8.74 -9.71 -7.10
C GLY A 259 8.00 -10.64 -6.14
N ASN A 260 8.64 -11.77 -5.81
CA ASN A 260 8.06 -12.80 -4.95
C ASN A 260 7.95 -12.34 -3.49
N ASN A 261 6.74 -12.36 -2.92
CA ASN A 261 6.43 -11.92 -1.55
C ASN A 261 6.94 -10.49 -1.24
N SER A 262 7.11 -9.66 -2.24
CA SER A 262 7.72 -8.34 -2.09
C SER A 262 6.69 -7.20 -2.15
N THR A 263 7.09 -6.02 -1.70
CA THR A 263 6.25 -4.84 -1.65
C THR A 263 6.94 -3.64 -2.29
N ALA A 264 6.36 -3.11 -3.36
CA ALA A 264 6.80 -1.91 -4.06
C ALA A 264 5.73 -0.83 -3.97
N VAL A 265 5.99 0.28 -3.29
CA VAL A 265 5.01 1.36 -3.09
C VAL A 265 5.64 2.72 -3.40
N GLY A 266 5.08 3.43 -4.37
CA GLY A 266 5.58 4.75 -4.72
C GLY A 266 5.59 5.02 -6.22
N THR A 267 6.67 5.63 -6.71
CA THR A 267 6.91 5.90 -8.13
C THR A 267 8.26 5.35 -8.52
N ILE A 268 8.29 4.44 -9.48
CA ILE A 268 9.51 3.73 -9.90
C ILE A 268 10.16 3.03 -8.69
N ALA A 269 9.31 2.41 -7.87
CA ALA A 269 9.77 1.59 -6.76
C ALA A 269 9.85 0.12 -7.22
N ASN A 270 11.05 -0.46 -7.17
CA ASN A 270 11.33 -1.81 -7.66
C ASN A 270 11.74 -2.72 -6.52
N ALA A 271 10.83 -3.58 -6.09
CA ALA A 271 11.08 -4.59 -5.06
C ALA A 271 11.18 -5.97 -5.73
N THR A 272 12.26 -6.22 -6.47
CA THR A 272 12.43 -7.45 -7.27
C THR A 272 13.06 -8.61 -6.49
N GLY A 273 13.71 -8.33 -5.38
CA GLY A 273 14.22 -9.36 -4.47
C GLY A 273 13.10 -10.14 -3.77
N VAL A 274 13.34 -11.39 -3.43
CA VAL A 274 12.37 -12.21 -2.68
C VAL A 274 12.15 -11.61 -1.29
N SER A 275 10.89 -11.38 -0.92
CA SER A 275 10.50 -10.77 0.37
C SER A 275 11.11 -9.39 0.61
N SER A 276 11.37 -8.64 -0.45
CA SER A 276 11.93 -7.29 -0.37
C SER A 276 10.86 -6.21 -0.25
N VAL A 277 11.26 -5.05 0.21
CA VAL A 277 10.39 -3.87 0.39
C VAL A 277 11.04 -2.65 -0.26
N ALA A 278 10.36 -2.03 -1.21
CA ALA A 278 10.77 -0.77 -1.83
C ALA A 278 9.64 0.26 -1.66
N ILE A 279 9.86 1.30 -0.88
CA ILE A 279 8.84 2.34 -0.62
C ILE A 279 9.41 3.72 -0.90
N GLY A 280 8.86 4.44 -1.88
CA GLY A 280 9.27 5.80 -2.19
C GLY A 280 9.36 6.11 -3.68
N HIS A 281 10.28 6.99 -4.04
CA HIS A 281 10.48 7.42 -5.42
C HIS A 281 11.86 6.96 -5.92
N MET A 282 11.89 6.25 -7.05
CA MET A 282 13.13 5.73 -7.64
C MET A 282 13.97 4.93 -6.64
N VAL A 283 13.35 3.96 -6.00
CA VAL A 283 14.01 3.07 -5.04
C VAL A 283 14.07 1.65 -5.58
N SER A 284 15.20 0.96 -5.41
CA SER A 284 15.38 -0.43 -5.83
C SER A 284 15.79 -1.31 -4.66
N ALA A 285 15.05 -2.40 -4.42
CA ALA A 285 15.32 -3.44 -3.42
C ALA A 285 15.42 -4.79 -4.14
N GLU A 286 16.59 -5.08 -4.72
CA GLU A 286 16.85 -6.27 -5.54
C GLU A 286 17.29 -7.47 -4.73
N GLY A 287 17.89 -7.25 -3.56
CA GLY A 287 18.32 -8.31 -2.67
C GLY A 287 17.17 -9.03 -1.96
N THR A 288 17.33 -10.31 -1.71
CA THR A 288 16.39 -11.08 -0.87
C THR A 288 16.34 -10.47 0.53
N TYR A 289 15.13 -10.24 1.05
CA TYR A 289 14.84 -9.55 2.32
C TYR A 289 15.38 -8.12 2.43
N ALA A 290 15.69 -7.48 1.31
CA ALA A 290 16.12 -6.08 1.30
C ALA A 290 14.97 -5.14 1.62
N VAL A 291 15.25 -4.09 2.38
CA VAL A 291 14.33 -3.00 2.68
C VAL A 291 14.91 -1.69 2.17
N ASN A 292 14.20 -1.01 1.28
CA ASN A 292 14.62 0.26 0.73
C ASN A 292 13.47 1.29 0.79
N ILE A 293 13.65 2.32 1.60
CA ILE A 293 12.63 3.33 1.86
C ILE A 293 13.19 4.74 1.63
N GLY A 294 12.51 5.53 0.79
CA GLY A 294 12.90 6.93 0.60
C GLY A 294 12.90 7.38 -0.84
N THR A 295 13.99 8.03 -1.28
CA THR A 295 14.08 8.59 -2.63
C THR A 295 15.44 8.29 -3.25
N SER A 296 15.46 7.77 -4.46
CA SER A 296 16.69 7.52 -5.23
C SER A 296 17.72 6.70 -4.46
N ASN A 297 17.27 5.76 -3.65
CA ASN A 297 18.15 4.80 -3.04
C ASN A 297 18.33 3.60 -3.98
N GLU A 298 19.56 3.15 -4.15
CA GLU A 298 19.89 2.03 -5.02
C GLU A 298 20.66 0.97 -4.23
N GLY A 299 20.18 -0.28 -4.26
CA GLY A 299 20.84 -1.36 -3.55
C GLY A 299 20.36 -2.73 -3.96
N ALA A 300 21.32 -3.61 -4.20
CA ALA A 300 21.11 -5.00 -4.62
C ALA A 300 21.42 -6.02 -3.51
N SER A 301 21.75 -5.59 -2.31
CA SER A 301 22.26 -6.46 -1.24
C SER A 301 21.17 -7.25 -0.53
N LYS A 302 21.43 -8.53 -0.28
CA LYS A 302 20.57 -9.39 0.54
C LYS A 302 20.57 -8.90 2.00
N TYR A 303 19.40 -8.92 2.66
CA TYR A 303 19.18 -8.51 4.05
C TYR A 303 19.56 -7.06 4.38
N SER A 304 19.74 -6.21 3.37
CA SER A 304 20.11 -4.81 3.57
C SER A 304 18.89 -3.96 3.93
N THR A 305 19.12 -2.94 4.74
CA THR A 305 18.13 -1.93 5.07
C THR A 305 18.63 -0.56 4.68
N MET A 306 17.95 0.11 3.76
CA MET A 306 18.21 1.49 3.38
C MET A 306 17.02 2.38 3.69
N VAL A 307 17.29 3.50 4.34
CA VAL A 307 16.26 4.51 4.63
C VAL A 307 16.81 5.90 4.39
N GLY A 308 16.14 6.68 3.56
CA GLY A 308 16.56 8.04 3.29
C GLY A 308 16.60 8.39 1.82
N SER A 309 17.63 9.11 1.36
CA SER A 309 17.68 9.54 -0.02
C SER A 309 19.09 9.42 -0.62
N ASN A 310 19.17 9.05 -1.89
CA ASN A 310 20.43 8.95 -2.62
C ASN A 310 21.47 8.04 -1.96
N ASN A 311 21.05 7.04 -1.19
CA ASN A 311 21.97 6.07 -0.63
C ASN A 311 22.28 4.98 -1.67
N TYR A 312 23.49 4.46 -1.64
CA TYR A 312 23.99 3.51 -2.61
C TYR A 312 24.68 2.33 -1.91
N VAL A 313 24.15 1.13 -2.13
CA VAL A 313 24.72 -0.11 -1.62
C VAL A 313 24.98 -1.05 -2.77
N VAL A 314 26.25 -1.28 -3.10
CA VAL A 314 26.64 -2.11 -4.23
C VAL A 314 27.79 -3.04 -3.87
N HIS A 315 27.72 -4.25 -4.39
CA HIS A 315 28.78 -5.25 -4.29
C HIS A 315 29.16 -5.72 -5.69
N SER A 316 30.44 -5.67 -6.01
CA SER A 316 30.95 -5.98 -7.35
C SER A 316 30.92 -7.49 -7.66
N ASP A 317 30.94 -8.33 -6.66
CA ASP A 317 30.85 -9.77 -6.75
C ASP A 317 29.50 -10.26 -6.19
N HIS A 318 28.81 -11.02 -7.00
CA HIS A 318 27.52 -11.63 -6.67
C HIS A 318 27.71 -12.76 -5.63
N LEU A 319 28.22 -12.41 -4.44
CA LEU A 319 28.45 -13.39 -3.38
C LEU A 319 27.11 -13.86 -2.78
N GLU A 320 26.99 -15.16 -2.58
CA GLU A 320 25.78 -15.82 -2.08
C GLU A 320 25.51 -15.54 -0.58
N ASP A 321 26.45 -14.95 0.14
CA ASP A 321 26.37 -14.71 1.57
C ASP A 321 25.44 -13.53 1.94
N PRO A 322 24.76 -13.62 3.10
CA PRO A 322 23.92 -12.52 3.60
C PRO A 322 24.79 -11.30 3.90
N GLN A 323 24.44 -10.18 3.28
CA GLN A 323 25.25 -8.97 3.34
C GLN A 323 24.82 -8.03 4.48
N GLY A 324 23.55 -8.02 4.85
CA GLY A 324 23.04 -7.43 6.09
C GLY A 324 23.42 -5.98 6.37
N ASP A 325 23.48 -5.14 5.33
CA ASP A 325 23.90 -3.76 5.47
C ASP A 325 22.77 -2.86 5.99
N THR A 326 23.11 -1.88 6.80
CA THR A 326 22.17 -0.87 7.28
C THR A 326 22.66 0.52 6.88
N VAL A 327 21.92 1.21 6.01
CA VAL A 327 22.26 2.54 5.52
C VAL A 327 21.10 3.49 5.74
N MET A 328 21.32 4.54 6.53
CA MET A 328 20.29 5.49 6.91
C MET A 328 20.76 6.92 6.71
N GLY A 329 20.00 7.72 5.96
CA GLY A 329 20.29 9.12 5.76
C GLY A 329 20.33 9.55 4.32
N ASN A 330 21.30 10.39 3.96
CA ASN A 330 21.39 10.94 2.61
C ASN A 330 22.76 10.74 1.99
N ALA A 331 22.81 10.36 0.73
CA ALA A 331 24.01 10.26 -0.07
C ALA A 331 25.12 9.39 0.56
N ASN A 332 24.74 8.35 1.28
CA ASN A 332 25.70 7.41 1.85
C ASN A 332 26.05 6.31 0.83
N ILE A 333 27.28 5.84 0.88
CA ILE A 333 27.80 4.78 0.00
C ILE A 333 28.35 3.63 0.84
N ALA A 334 27.85 2.42 0.59
CA ALA A 334 28.46 1.18 1.05
C ALA A 334 28.83 0.34 -0.19
N GLN A 335 30.11 0.28 -0.49
CA GLN A 335 30.63 -0.38 -1.67
C GLN A 335 31.54 -1.55 -1.32
N ASP A 336 31.28 -2.72 -1.89
CA ASP A 336 32.11 -3.94 -1.72
C ASP A 336 32.41 -4.24 -0.24
N SER A 337 31.38 -4.06 0.61
CA SER A 337 31.49 -4.15 2.06
C SER A 337 30.25 -4.80 2.65
N TYR A 338 30.39 -5.76 3.55
CA TYR A 338 29.31 -6.55 4.12
C TYR A 338 29.13 -6.28 5.60
N HIS A 339 27.89 -6.41 6.10
CA HIS A 339 27.53 -6.20 7.50
C HIS A 339 27.93 -4.81 8.02
N VAL A 340 27.71 -3.80 7.20
CA VAL A 340 28.06 -2.43 7.55
C VAL A 340 26.87 -1.66 8.11
N THR A 341 27.17 -0.66 8.93
CA THR A 341 26.20 0.30 9.42
C THR A 341 26.62 1.71 9.04
N VAL A 342 25.81 2.39 8.23
CA VAL A 342 26.05 3.76 7.79
C VAL A 342 24.88 4.63 8.21
N VAL A 343 25.14 5.69 8.98
CA VAL A 343 24.08 6.60 9.45
C VAL A 343 24.53 8.05 9.28
N GLY A 344 23.76 8.83 8.54
CA GLY A 344 24.03 10.26 8.38
C GLY A 344 24.03 10.71 6.91
N THR A 345 24.98 11.57 6.56
CA THR A 345 25.04 12.17 5.21
C THR A 345 26.45 12.07 4.63
N ASP A 346 26.52 11.75 3.33
CA ASP A 346 27.78 11.70 2.59
C ASP A 346 28.86 10.77 3.20
N ASN A 347 28.43 9.71 3.89
CA ASN A 347 29.36 8.75 4.47
C ASN A 347 29.73 7.66 3.45
N GLN A 348 30.97 7.21 3.49
CA GLN A 348 31.49 6.18 2.60
C GLN A 348 32.15 5.04 3.37
N ILE A 349 31.70 3.82 3.09
CA ILE A 349 32.39 2.57 3.46
C ILE A 349 32.74 1.84 2.16
N SER A 350 34.03 1.47 1.99
CA SER A 350 34.48 0.79 0.78
C SER A 350 35.51 -0.29 1.11
N ASN A 351 35.30 -1.53 0.65
CA ASN A 351 36.15 -2.67 0.89
C ASN A 351 36.43 -2.90 2.40
N ALA A 352 35.40 -2.71 3.24
CA ALA A 352 35.54 -2.71 4.70
C ALA A 352 34.38 -3.42 5.38
N ASN A 353 34.43 -4.74 5.46
CA ASN A 353 33.43 -5.56 6.11
C ASN A 353 33.30 -5.27 7.62
N TYR A 354 32.13 -5.51 8.20
CA TYR A 354 31.84 -5.37 9.64
C TYR A 354 32.15 -3.97 10.20
N SER A 355 32.00 -2.94 9.37
CA SER A 355 32.40 -1.57 9.68
C SER A 355 31.22 -0.64 9.94
N VAL A 356 31.48 0.46 10.64
CA VAL A 356 30.47 1.44 11.03
C VAL A 356 30.89 2.86 10.65
N ALA A 357 30.02 3.60 10.00
CA ALA A 357 30.17 5.01 9.65
C ALA A 357 28.97 5.81 10.14
N ILE A 358 29.15 6.65 11.14
CA ILE A 358 28.07 7.47 11.71
C ILE A 358 28.48 8.94 11.71
N GLY A 359 27.84 9.77 10.91
CA GLY A 359 28.16 11.18 10.86
C GLY A 359 27.79 11.85 9.55
N ASN A 360 28.61 12.81 9.18
CA ASN A 360 28.57 13.47 7.88
C ASN A 360 29.98 13.43 7.28
N ASN A 361 30.09 12.98 6.06
CA ASN A 361 31.36 12.86 5.32
C ASN A 361 32.39 12.00 6.09
N THR A 362 31.96 10.84 6.61
CA THR A 362 32.88 9.88 7.22
C THR A 362 33.43 8.93 6.16
N SER A 363 34.64 8.44 6.37
CA SER A 363 35.29 7.44 5.50
C SER A 363 35.78 6.22 6.29
N VAL A 364 35.50 5.03 5.77
CA VAL A 364 35.99 3.77 6.31
C VAL A 364 36.43 2.87 5.15
N ALA A 365 37.72 2.57 5.10
CA ALA A 365 38.31 1.70 4.08
C ALA A 365 39.08 0.51 4.69
N LYS A 366 38.82 0.19 5.95
CA LYS A 366 39.37 -0.97 6.65
C LYS A 366 38.30 -1.74 7.38
N GLU A 367 38.38 -3.06 7.25
CA GLU A 367 37.49 -4.01 7.93
C GLU A 367 37.46 -3.76 9.45
N GLU A 368 36.31 -4.08 10.07
CA GLU A 368 36.10 -4.01 11.52
C GLU A 368 36.40 -2.62 12.13
N SER A 369 36.32 -1.57 11.30
CA SER A 369 36.60 -0.19 11.71
C SER A 369 35.34 0.66 11.88
N VAL A 370 35.44 1.67 12.72
CA VAL A 370 34.35 2.54 13.10
C VAL A 370 34.75 4.02 12.95
N ALA A 371 34.00 4.78 12.16
CA ALA A 371 34.15 6.24 12.05
C ALA A 371 32.92 6.94 12.62
N ILE A 372 33.09 7.83 13.58
CA ILE A 372 32.00 8.56 14.24
C ILE A 372 32.24 10.07 14.21
N GLY A 373 31.28 10.79 13.64
CA GLY A 373 31.30 12.26 13.62
C GLY A 373 31.69 12.84 12.27
N HIS A 374 31.43 14.15 12.10
CA HIS A 374 31.69 14.86 10.85
C HIS A 374 33.17 14.77 10.44
N ASN A 375 33.45 14.39 9.19
CA ASN A 375 34.78 14.21 8.62
C ASN A 375 35.66 13.22 9.41
N SER A 376 35.09 12.21 10.05
CA SER A 376 35.90 11.16 10.69
C SER A 376 36.39 10.16 9.65
N ASN A 377 37.66 9.78 9.78
CA ASN A 377 38.35 8.87 8.85
C ASN A 377 38.91 7.65 9.58
N ALA A 378 38.49 6.47 9.16
CA ALA A 378 38.94 5.17 9.68
C ALA A 378 39.56 4.28 8.58
N ASP A 379 40.25 4.88 7.61
CA ASP A 379 40.81 4.19 6.45
C ASP A 379 42.13 3.45 6.77
N THR A 380 42.70 3.72 7.92
CA THR A 380 43.99 3.11 8.32
C THR A 380 43.92 2.52 9.72
N VAL A 381 44.53 1.38 9.89
CA VAL A 381 44.71 0.70 11.17
C VAL A 381 46.19 0.69 11.50
N VAL A 382 46.55 1.31 12.62
CA VAL A 382 47.95 1.42 13.03
C VAL A 382 48.18 0.70 14.35
N GLY A 383 48.94 -0.37 14.33
CA GLY A 383 49.37 -1.06 15.52
C GLY A 383 50.67 -0.47 16.09
N THR A 384 50.74 -0.37 17.39
CA THR A 384 51.96 0.09 18.09
C THR A 384 52.50 -1.00 19.00
N ALA A 385 53.55 -1.66 18.58
CA ALA A 385 54.11 -2.80 19.30
C ALA A 385 54.94 -2.39 20.50
N SER A 386 55.65 -1.27 20.42
CA SER A 386 56.54 -0.82 21.50
C SER A 386 56.86 0.66 21.38
N ALA A 387 57.32 1.24 22.45
CA ALA A 387 57.97 2.56 22.45
C ALA A 387 59.19 2.55 23.34
N THR A 388 60.17 3.38 23.00
CA THR A 388 61.36 3.60 23.85
C THR A 388 61.12 4.79 24.76
N ILE A 389 61.07 4.55 26.06
CA ILE A 389 60.85 5.57 27.07
C ILE A 389 62.10 5.56 27.98
N ASN A 390 62.76 6.70 28.09
CA ASN A 390 63.97 6.87 28.88
C ASN A 390 65.05 5.81 28.57
N GLY A 391 65.23 5.50 27.27
CA GLY A 391 66.24 4.51 26.82
C GLY A 391 65.87 3.02 26.97
N ASN A 392 64.70 2.74 27.57
CA ASN A 392 64.17 1.37 27.69
C ASN A 392 63.05 1.11 26.72
N THR A 393 63.04 0.00 26.03
CA THR A 393 61.98 -0.43 25.14
C THR A 393 60.88 -1.11 25.95
N HIS A 394 59.66 -0.57 25.88
CA HIS A 394 58.46 -1.12 26.48
C HIS A 394 57.56 -1.69 25.40
N THR A 395 57.09 -2.94 25.57
CA THR A 395 56.12 -3.59 24.67
C THR A 395 54.71 -3.33 25.14
N PHE A 396 53.80 -3.14 24.19
CA PHE A 396 52.40 -2.82 24.46
C PHE A 396 51.47 -4.01 24.14
N ALA A 397 50.43 -4.17 24.95
CA ALA A 397 49.32 -5.08 24.67
C ALA A 397 48.50 -4.54 23.50
N GLY A 398 47.84 -5.44 22.75
CA GLY A 398 46.99 -5.05 21.63
C GLY A 398 47.73 -4.44 20.43
N SER A 399 48.98 -4.85 20.22
CA SER A 399 49.88 -4.31 19.18
C SER A 399 49.40 -4.58 17.73
N ASN A 400 48.51 -5.56 17.54
CA ASN A 400 47.93 -5.91 16.24
C ASN A 400 46.42 -5.69 16.29
N PRO A 401 45.95 -4.45 16.14
CA PRO A 401 44.51 -4.17 16.09
C PRO A 401 43.92 -4.73 14.82
N ILE A 402 42.69 -5.26 14.92
CA ILE A 402 41.92 -5.74 13.77
C ILE A 402 41.24 -4.59 13.01
N GLY A 403 40.92 -3.50 13.72
CA GLY A 403 40.30 -2.32 13.18
C GLY A 403 40.61 -1.08 14.03
N THR A 404 40.04 0.06 13.62
CA THR A 404 40.19 1.32 14.35
C THR A 404 38.83 1.94 14.67
N VAL A 405 38.74 2.66 15.79
CA VAL A 405 37.62 3.56 16.07
C VAL A 405 38.11 4.99 15.92
N SER A 406 37.69 5.67 14.85
CA SER A 406 38.06 7.05 14.59
C SER A 406 36.87 8.00 14.89
N ILE A 407 37.18 9.04 15.65
CA ILE A 407 36.23 10.12 15.96
C ILE A 407 36.60 11.45 15.29
N GLY A 408 37.54 11.41 14.35
CA GLY A 408 38.06 12.59 13.64
C GLY A 408 38.92 12.20 12.45
N ASP A 409 39.73 13.17 12.03
CA ASP A 409 40.76 13.03 11.00
C ASP A 409 41.96 13.89 11.36
N ALA A 410 43.05 13.75 10.63
CA ALA A 410 44.25 14.57 10.83
C ALA A 410 43.93 16.06 10.71
N GLY A 411 44.19 16.84 11.75
CA GLY A 411 43.84 18.23 11.88
C GLY A 411 42.37 18.51 12.22
N LYS A 412 41.60 17.46 12.49
CA LYS A 412 40.17 17.51 12.89
C LYS A 412 39.87 16.59 14.07
N GLU A 413 40.78 16.51 14.98
CA GLU A 413 40.73 15.66 16.18
C GLU A 413 39.59 16.10 17.11
N ARG A 414 39.04 15.17 17.88
CA ARG A 414 38.03 15.39 18.90
C ARG A 414 38.47 14.87 20.26
N THR A 415 38.04 15.57 21.28
CA THR A 415 38.20 15.08 22.66
C THR A 415 37.15 14.02 22.96
N ILE A 416 37.56 12.96 23.64
CA ILE A 416 36.66 12.00 24.29
C ILE A 416 36.55 12.44 25.75
N THR A 417 35.38 12.89 26.16
CA THR A 417 35.10 13.37 27.52
C THR A 417 34.30 12.33 28.30
N ASN A 418 34.37 12.42 29.64
CA ASN A 418 33.67 11.51 30.56
C ASN A 418 34.11 10.03 30.42
N LEU A 419 35.33 9.82 29.98
CA LEU A 419 35.92 8.49 29.94
C LEU A 419 36.29 8.07 31.38
N ALA A 420 35.76 6.94 31.81
CA ALA A 420 36.18 6.33 33.07
C ALA A 420 37.66 5.93 33.04
N ALA A 421 38.27 5.88 34.20
CA ALA A 421 39.65 5.40 34.30
C ALA A 421 39.75 3.93 33.89
N GLY A 422 40.64 3.65 32.95
CA GLY A 422 40.96 2.27 32.51
C GLY A 422 41.80 1.50 33.53
N ARG A 423 41.72 0.20 33.45
CA ARG A 423 42.64 -0.68 34.22
C ARG A 423 44.05 -0.48 33.72
N VAL A 424 45.00 -0.38 34.63
CA VAL A 424 46.42 -0.24 34.28
C VAL A 424 47.16 -1.53 34.65
N SER A 425 47.55 -2.29 33.63
CA SER A 425 48.33 -3.54 33.78
C SER A 425 49.12 -3.79 32.49
N THR A 426 50.03 -4.74 32.55
CA THR A 426 50.87 -5.13 31.39
C THR A 426 50.07 -5.76 30.25
N THR A 427 48.84 -6.23 30.51
CA THR A 427 47.94 -6.87 29.54
C THR A 427 46.66 -6.06 29.26
N SER A 428 46.50 -4.89 29.89
CA SER A 428 45.31 -4.06 29.69
C SER A 428 45.32 -3.39 28.31
N THR A 429 44.15 -3.41 27.68
CA THR A 429 43.84 -2.67 26.46
C THR A 429 42.82 -1.60 26.71
N ASP A 430 42.50 -1.29 27.98
CA ASP A 430 41.58 -0.22 28.34
C ASP A 430 42.18 1.16 27.99
N ALA A 431 41.32 2.08 27.56
CA ALA A 431 41.74 3.46 27.37
C ALA A 431 42.06 4.14 28.71
N VAL A 432 43.08 4.98 28.70
CA VAL A 432 43.52 5.76 29.86
C VAL A 432 43.00 7.19 29.74
N ASN A 433 42.38 7.73 30.79
CA ASN A 433 41.99 9.13 30.81
C ASN A 433 43.17 10.06 31.21
N GLY A 434 43.01 11.35 30.90
CA GLY A 434 44.10 12.34 31.12
C GLY A 434 44.56 12.46 32.58
N SER A 435 43.71 12.15 33.57
CA SER A 435 44.09 12.20 34.98
C SER A 435 45.04 11.05 35.37
N GLN A 436 44.80 9.84 34.78
CA GLN A 436 45.71 8.72 34.99
C GLN A 436 47.08 8.98 34.37
N LEU A 437 47.14 9.49 33.15
CA LEU A 437 48.38 9.84 32.48
C LEU A 437 49.10 10.98 33.23
N ASN A 438 48.34 12.01 33.69
CA ASN A 438 48.93 13.10 34.48
C ASN A 438 49.57 12.57 35.76
N SER A 439 48.93 11.60 36.44
CA SER A 439 49.50 10.99 37.65
C SER A 439 50.80 10.26 37.34
N VAL A 440 50.89 9.55 36.22
CA VAL A 440 52.11 8.87 35.79
C VAL A 440 53.23 9.85 35.43
N ILE A 441 52.86 10.94 34.70
CA ILE A 441 53.83 12.00 34.35
C ILE A 441 54.35 12.72 35.59
N GLU A 442 53.48 13.06 36.54
CA GLU A 442 53.87 13.68 37.78
C GLU A 442 54.80 12.79 38.62
N GLU A 443 54.49 11.50 38.75
CA GLU A 443 55.36 10.55 39.42
C GLU A 443 56.71 10.35 38.70
N THR A 444 56.71 10.26 37.38
CA THR A 444 57.92 10.13 36.55
C THR A 444 58.81 11.36 36.69
N ASN A 445 58.24 12.54 36.73
CA ASN A 445 58.97 13.80 36.94
C ASN A 445 59.54 13.92 38.37
N LYS A 446 58.79 13.40 39.36
CA LYS A 446 59.28 13.39 40.77
C LYS A 446 60.46 12.44 40.98
N ILE A 447 60.50 11.33 40.30
CA ILE A 447 61.64 10.38 40.35
C ILE A 447 62.93 11.02 39.81
N GLY A 448 62.86 12.03 38.91
CA GLY A 448 63.98 12.78 38.37
C GLY A 448 64.58 13.87 39.32
N ILE A 449 63.81 14.26 40.34
CA ILE A 449 64.20 15.31 41.27
C ILE A 449 64.86 14.67 42.52
N LYS A 450 66.08 15.01 42.76
CA LYS A 450 66.90 14.52 43.89
C LYS A 450 66.16 14.51 45.23
N VAL A 451 66.31 13.38 45.94
CA VAL A 451 65.75 13.04 47.26
C VAL A 451 66.06 14.04 48.40
N SER A 452 66.85 15.11 48.16
CA SER A 452 67.32 16.04 49.19
C SER A 452 66.38 17.17 49.55
N ASP A 453 65.20 17.32 48.83
CA ASP A 453 64.27 18.43 49.12
C ASP A 453 62.91 17.97 49.74
N LEU A 454 62.88 16.72 50.19
CA LEU A 454 61.60 16.07 50.47
C LEU A 454 60.92 16.46 51.80
N ASP A 455 61.66 16.79 52.88
CA ASP A 455 61.07 16.97 54.22
C ASP A 455 60.39 18.33 54.46
N ASN A 456 60.80 19.38 53.76
CA ASN A 456 60.22 20.74 54.04
C ASN A 456 59.11 21.18 53.04
N LYS A 457 58.89 20.42 51.98
CA LYS A 457 57.86 20.77 50.98
C LYS A 457 56.56 19.96 51.10
N ILE A 458 56.61 18.83 51.80
CA ILE A 458 55.46 17.90 51.88
C ILE A 458 54.29 18.55 52.62
N ASP A 459 54.52 19.16 53.81
CA ASP A 459 53.41 19.71 54.63
C ASP A 459 52.72 20.91 53.99
N THR A 460 53.47 21.77 53.30
CA THR A 460 52.88 22.92 52.60
C THR A 460 52.08 22.49 51.37
N LYS A 461 52.57 21.45 50.63
CA LYS A 461 51.87 20.98 49.42
C LYS A 461 50.65 20.10 49.68
N VAL A 462 50.60 19.41 50.83
CA VAL A 462 49.44 18.61 51.22
C VAL A 462 48.24 19.51 51.53
N SER A 463 48.47 20.66 52.16
CA SER A 463 47.39 21.66 52.41
C SER A 463 46.88 22.28 51.12
N ASP A 464 47.79 22.64 50.18
CA ASP A 464 47.41 23.22 48.88
C ASP A 464 46.63 22.19 47.99
N LEU A 465 46.99 20.91 48.10
CA LEU A 465 46.35 19.85 47.36
C LEU A 465 44.92 19.61 47.83
N ASN A 466 44.67 19.67 49.17
CA ASN A 466 43.33 19.52 49.72
C ASN A 466 42.34 20.65 49.27
N ASN A 467 42.84 21.87 49.20
CA ASN A 467 42.03 22.98 48.71
C ASN A 467 41.69 22.83 47.22
N LYS A 468 42.66 22.42 46.40
CA LYS A 468 42.43 22.18 44.96
C LYS A 468 41.51 20.99 44.65
N ILE A 469 41.58 19.91 45.41
CA ILE A 469 40.71 18.73 45.26
C ILE A 469 39.24 19.11 45.50
N THR A 470 39.02 19.97 46.55
CA THR A 470 37.70 20.47 46.87
C THR A 470 37.13 21.36 45.74
N GLU A 471 37.99 22.24 45.18
CA GLU A 471 37.63 23.14 44.08
C GLU A 471 37.38 22.36 42.75
N VAL A 472 38.31 21.47 42.43
CA VAL A 472 38.22 20.63 41.21
C VAL A 472 37.02 19.67 41.31
N GLY A 473 36.78 19.08 42.50
CA GLY A 473 35.64 18.20 42.73
C GLY A 473 34.32 18.91 42.46
N SER A 474 34.17 20.13 42.96
CA SER A 474 32.96 20.98 42.74
C SER A 474 32.79 21.34 41.25
N ASN A 475 33.91 21.73 40.61
CA ASN A 475 33.86 22.10 39.18
C ASN A 475 33.55 20.91 38.27
N THR A 476 34.17 19.75 38.57
CA THR A 476 33.95 18.52 37.79
C THR A 476 32.50 18.02 37.94
N LEU A 477 31.94 18.12 39.17
CA LEU A 477 30.57 17.74 39.41
C LEU A 477 29.60 18.66 38.62
N ASN A 478 29.88 19.98 38.64
CA ASN A 478 29.08 20.92 37.85
C ASN A 478 29.18 20.68 36.33
N GLN A 479 30.38 20.35 35.83
CA GLN A 479 30.55 20.03 34.41
C GLN A 479 29.83 18.72 34.04
N ALA A 480 29.91 17.71 34.90
CA ALA A 480 29.21 16.44 34.69
C ALA A 480 27.68 16.62 34.70
N ASN A 481 27.17 17.43 35.65
CA ASN A 481 25.75 17.75 35.71
C ASN A 481 25.28 18.52 34.46
N ASN A 482 26.04 19.54 34.06
CA ASN A 482 25.75 20.34 32.86
C ASN A 482 25.80 19.48 31.58
N TYR A 483 26.77 18.56 31.52
CA TYR A 483 26.82 17.63 30.39
C TYR A 483 25.60 16.69 30.34
N THR A 484 25.25 16.11 31.51
CA THR A 484 24.08 15.20 31.62
C THR A 484 22.81 15.96 31.27
N ASP A 485 22.64 17.17 31.82
CA ASP A 485 21.49 18.02 31.50
C ASP A 485 21.42 18.39 30.01
N SER A 486 22.57 18.65 29.39
CA SER A 486 22.65 18.92 27.97
C SER A 486 22.25 17.69 27.14
N GLN A 487 22.72 16.49 27.51
CA GLN A 487 22.34 15.26 26.80
C GLN A 487 20.83 14.96 26.94
N VAL A 488 20.32 15.08 28.16
CA VAL A 488 18.87 14.94 28.43
C VAL A 488 18.06 15.96 27.64
N ALA A 489 18.54 17.21 27.57
CA ALA A 489 17.88 18.25 26.80
C ALA A 489 17.84 17.90 25.29
N HIS A 490 18.94 17.42 24.73
CA HIS A 490 18.98 17.04 23.32
C HIS A 490 18.05 15.85 23.02
N VAL A 491 18.08 14.80 23.85
CA VAL A 491 17.19 13.64 23.68
C VAL A 491 15.73 14.06 23.83
N GLY A 492 15.41 14.87 24.83
CA GLY A 492 14.05 15.37 25.06
C GLY A 492 13.55 16.24 23.90
N ALA A 493 14.40 17.14 23.37
CA ALA A 493 14.06 17.98 22.23
C ALA A 493 13.78 17.15 20.96
N GLN A 494 14.60 16.13 20.72
CA GLN A 494 14.42 15.24 19.58
C GLN A 494 13.15 14.39 19.69
N SER A 495 12.88 13.86 20.89
CA SER A 495 11.65 13.12 21.15
C SER A 495 10.42 14.01 21.00
N ALA A 496 10.48 15.25 21.51
CA ALA A 496 9.41 16.24 21.34
C ALA A 496 9.20 16.61 19.87
N ALA A 497 10.29 16.76 19.09
CA ALA A 497 10.21 17.00 17.67
C ALA A 497 9.54 15.82 16.93
N LEU A 498 9.93 14.58 17.23
CA LEU A 498 9.31 13.39 16.64
C LEU A 498 7.84 13.24 17.04
N ALA A 499 7.50 13.55 18.29
CA ALA A 499 6.12 13.51 18.79
C ALA A 499 5.22 14.60 18.18
N GLY A 500 5.81 15.72 17.77
CA GLY A 500 5.11 16.83 17.13
C GLY A 500 4.77 16.58 15.65
N LEU A 501 5.23 15.48 15.08
CA LEU A 501 4.92 15.14 13.69
C LEU A 501 3.52 14.52 13.60
N HIS A 502 2.64 15.22 12.96
CA HIS A 502 1.27 14.78 12.77
C HIS A 502 0.97 14.65 11.28
N PRO A 503 0.36 13.55 10.89
CA PRO A 503 -0.13 13.40 9.52
C PRO A 503 -1.30 14.35 9.28
N LEU A 504 -1.43 14.84 8.06
CA LEU A 504 -2.66 15.48 7.60
C LEU A 504 -3.79 14.46 7.49
N ASP A 505 -5.01 14.95 7.45
CA ASP A 505 -6.17 14.11 7.27
C ASP A 505 -6.09 13.33 5.95
N PHE A 506 -6.76 12.17 5.93
CA PHE A 506 -6.77 11.33 4.74
C PHE A 506 -7.45 12.04 3.58
N ASN A 507 -6.75 12.13 2.46
CA ASN A 507 -7.30 12.51 1.17
C ASN A 507 -7.03 11.37 0.18
N LYS A 508 -8.03 10.96 -0.57
CA LYS A 508 -7.90 9.87 -1.54
C LYS A 508 -6.95 10.19 -2.71
N ASP A 509 -6.83 11.48 -3.02
CA ASP A 509 -6.03 11.97 -4.13
C ASP A 509 -4.58 12.28 -3.70
N ASP A 510 -4.38 12.58 -2.41
CA ASP A 510 -3.08 12.91 -1.81
C ASP A 510 -2.77 11.96 -0.64
N LYS A 511 -2.29 10.78 -0.98
CA LYS A 511 -2.05 9.71 0.02
C LYS A 511 -0.79 9.88 0.85
N ALA A 512 0.12 10.72 0.42
CA ALA A 512 1.36 11.01 1.12
C ALA A 512 1.29 12.41 1.75
N SER A 513 1.66 12.52 3.00
CA SER A 513 1.86 13.79 3.67
C SER A 513 3.24 13.81 4.33
N TYR A 514 3.82 14.98 4.34
CA TYR A 514 5.10 15.22 5.00
C TYR A 514 4.86 16.20 6.13
N ALA A 515 5.46 15.94 7.25
CA ALA A 515 5.41 16.84 8.37
C ALA A 515 6.82 17.18 8.79
N ALA A 516 7.01 18.42 9.19
CA ALA A 516 8.19 18.85 9.91
C ALA A 516 7.75 19.43 11.25
N SER A 517 8.50 19.15 12.26
CA SER A 517 8.21 19.64 13.60
C SER A 517 9.50 20.07 14.28
N VAL A 518 9.37 21.05 15.12
CA VAL A 518 10.45 21.54 15.98
C VAL A 518 10.11 21.12 17.39
N GLY A 519 11.01 20.42 18.04
CA GLY A 519 10.92 20.09 19.45
C GLY A 519 11.87 20.96 20.26
N HIS A 520 11.37 21.47 21.35
CA HIS A 520 12.17 22.16 22.34
C HIS A 520 12.04 21.43 23.68
N TYR A 521 13.15 21.16 24.31
CA TYR A 521 13.16 20.61 25.66
C TYR A 521 14.34 21.20 26.45
N ARG A 522 14.06 21.84 27.56
CA ARG A 522 15.03 22.62 28.34
C ARG A 522 15.71 23.69 27.44
N ASN A 523 17.00 23.56 27.20
CA ASN A 523 17.78 24.49 26.37
C ASN A 523 18.22 23.92 25.02
N ALA A 524 17.62 22.82 24.60
CA ALA A 524 17.92 22.19 23.31
C ALA A 524 16.72 22.27 22.37
N ASN A 525 17.03 22.43 21.11
CA ASN A 525 16.07 22.36 20.02
C ASN A 525 16.44 21.21 19.09
N ALA A 526 15.45 20.63 18.52
CA ALA A 526 15.62 19.63 17.47
C ALA A 526 14.54 19.83 16.40
N VAL A 527 14.85 19.39 15.22
CA VAL A 527 13.91 19.35 14.11
C VAL A 527 13.67 17.90 13.75
N ALA A 528 12.46 17.56 13.51
CA ALA A 528 12.11 16.27 12.94
C ALA A 528 11.35 16.44 11.63
N VAL A 529 11.56 15.51 10.73
CA VAL A 529 10.75 15.38 9.52
C VAL A 529 10.19 13.98 9.45
N GLY A 530 8.99 13.90 9.00
CA GLY A 530 8.28 12.65 8.85
C GLY A 530 7.54 12.58 7.53
N ALA A 531 7.47 11.40 7.02
CA ALA A 531 6.62 11.04 5.90
C ALA A 531 5.53 10.08 6.38
N PHE A 532 4.34 10.35 5.99
CA PHE A 532 3.17 9.57 6.33
C PHE A 532 2.51 9.16 5.01
N TYR A 533 2.33 7.89 4.84
CA TYR A 533 1.63 7.34 3.69
C TYR A 533 0.34 6.65 4.15
N ARG A 534 -0.76 7.11 3.63
CA ARG A 534 -2.08 6.54 3.91
C ARG A 534 -2.63 5.86 2.66
N PRO A 535 -2.42 4.58 2.49
CA PRO A 535 -2.98 3.84 1.35
C PRO A 535 -4.52 3.92 1.32
N ASN A 536 -5.12 4.05 2.48
CA ASN A 536 -6.56 4.21 2.68
C ASN A 536 -6.84 4.96 4.00
N GLU A 537 -8.10 5.27 4.25
CA GLU A 537 -8.56 5.99 5.44
C GLU A 537 -8.26 5.26 6.78
N ARG A 538 -8.00 3.97 6.71
CA ARG A 538 -7.82 3.10 7.89
C ARG A 538 -6.38 2.73 8.19
N THR A 539 -5.48 2.93 7.26
CA THR A 539 -4.10 2.49 7.40
C THR A 539 -3.15 3.67 7.17
N MET A 540 -2.19 3.80 8.01
CA MET A 540 -1.11 4.76 7.87
C MET A 540 0.23 4.08 8.12
N ILE A 541 1.14 4.29 7.21
CA ILE A 541 2.56 3.95 7.37
C ILE A 541 3.30 5.26 7.58
N SER A 542 4.12 5.31 8.58
CA SER A 542 4.89 6.50 8.90
C SER A 542 6.36 6.18 9.07
N GLY A 543 7.19 7.09 8.63
CA GLY A 543 8.61 7.07 8.93
C GLY A 543 9.06 8.49 9.28
N ALA A 544 9.82 8.63 10.33
CA ALA A 544 10.29 9.93 10.75
C ALA A 544 11.72 9.87 11.29
N ILE A 545 12.45 10.94 11.08
CA ILE A 545 13.79 11.12 11.61
C ILE A 545 13.91 12.49 12.26
N SER A 546 14.54 12.54 13.40
CA SER A 546 14.93 13.80 14.02
C SER A 546 16.39 14.13 13.69
N PHE A 547 16.65 15.38 13.48
CA PHE A 547 17.99 15.91 13.25
C PHE A 547 18.51 16.58 14.53
N GLY A 548 19.69 16.18 14.94
CA GLY A 548 20.33 16.67 16.14
C GLY A 548 21.60 15.86 16.42
N LYS A 549 22.15 16.03 17.59
CA LYS A 549 23.43 15.41 17.97
C LYS A 549 23.37 13.87 17.97
N HIS A 550 22.22 13.31 18.24
CA HIS A 550 21.96 11.86 18.22
C HIS A 550 20.63 11.61 17.47
N PRO A 551 20.65 11.57 16.14
CA PRO A 551 19.42 11.42 15.37
C PRO A 551 18.59 10.22 15.85
N GLN A 552 17.31 10.46 16.05
CA GLN A 552 16.35 9.42 16.39
C GLN A 552 15.45 9.19 15.19
N MET A 553 15.05 7.96 14.99
CA MET A 553 14.12 7.58 13.94
C MET A 553 13.00 6.74 14.54
N ASN A 554 11.84 6.91 13.98
CA ASN A 554 10.73 5.99 14.18
C ASN A 554 10.15 5.52 12.84
N LEU A 555 9.69 4.32 12.84
CA LEU A 555 8.86 3.76 11.77
C LEU A 555 7.59 3.23 12.43
N GLY A 556 6.48 3.53 11.86
CA GLY A 556 5.21 3.14 12.42
C GLY A 556 4.18 2.75 11.37
N VAL A 557 3.35 1.80 11.76
CA VAL A 557 2.13 1.47 11.05
C VAL A 557 0.98 1.64 12.04
N ALA A 558 0.01 2.43 11.66
CA ALA A 558 -1.21 2.60 12.42
C ALA A 558 -2.41 2.14 11.59
N PHE A 559 -3.31 1.46 12.21
CA PHE A 559 -4.55 1.04 11.57
C PHE A 559 -5.73 1.16 12.54
N LYS A 560 -6.85 1.56 11.99
CA LYS A 560 -8.11 1.61 12.73
C LYS A 560 -8.78 0.23 12.68
N THR A 561 -9.06 -0.35 13.84
CA THR A 561 -9.88 -1.55 14.00
C THR A 561 -11.30 -1.14 14.40
N GLY A 562 -12.29 -1.72 13.75
CA GLY A 562 -13.71 -1.45 14.03
C GLY A 562 -14.54 -1.31 12.76
N LYS A 563 -15.84 -1.55 12.84
CA LYS A 563 -16.77 -1.34 11.73
C LYS A 563 -16.91 0.17 11.50
N GLY A 564 -16.46 0.65 10.32
CA GLY A 564 -16.71 2.01 9.89
C GLY A 564 -18.19 2.22 9.63
N SER A 565 -18.84 2.87 10.52
CA SER A 565 -20.12 3.50 10.25
C SER A 565 -20.16 4.84 11.00
N GLU A 566 -20.65 5.86 10.29
CA GLU A 566 -20.99 7.19 10.76
C GLU A 566 -19.94 8.30 10.64
N TYR A 567 -19.76 8.75 9.42
CA TYR A 567 -19.27 10.12 9.16
C TYR A 567 -20.42 11.01 8.66
N ILE A 568 -21.45 11.22 9.45
CA ILE A 568 -22.44 12.29 9.17
C ILE A 568 -22.86 13.11 10.41
N ASN A 569 -22.39 12.82 11.61
CA ASN A 569 -22.81 13.59 12.78
C ASN A 569 -21.69 14.28 13.59
N GLU A 570 -20.47 14.38 13.08
CA GLU A 570 -19.35 14.91 13.87
C GLU A 570 -19.05 16.41 13.69
N ALA A 571 -19.67 17.11 12.75
CA ALA A 571 -19.43 18.56 12.60
C ALA A 571 -20.01 19.39 13.77
N LYS A 572 -21.00 18.87 14.50
CA LYS A 572 -21.56 19.53 15.69
C LYS A 572 -20.92 19.14 17.03
N SER A 573 -20.10 18.07 17.03
CA SER A 573 -19.41 17.60 18.25
C SER A 573 -18.00 18.23 18.41
N LYS A 574 -17.39 18.72 17.34
CA LYS A 574 -16.04 19.29 17.38
C LYS A 574 -16.01 20.66 18.06
N ASP A 575 -17.01 21.50 17.80
CA ASP A 575 -17.09 22.84 18.44
C ASP A 575 -17.25 22.75 19.96
N SER A 576 -18.07 21.81 20.45
CA SER A 576 -18.26 21.58 21.89
C SER A 576 -17.05 20.96 22.60
N ARG A 577 -16.15 20.28 21.88
CA ARG A 577 -14.92 19.71 22.46
C ARG A 577 -13.76 20.73 22.45
N ILE A 578 -13.74 21.62 21.46
CA ILE A 578 -12.78 22.72 21.40
C ILE A 578 -13.06 23.70 22.53
N GLU A 579 -14.32 24.13 22.72
CA GLU A 579 -14.70 25.00 23.85
C GLU A 579 -14.37 24.39 25.24
N LYS A 580 -14.54 23.06 25.39
CA LYS A 580 -14.18 22.39 26.65
C LYS A 580 -12.67 22.29 26.88
N LEU A 581 -11.88 22.15 25.79
CA LEU A 581 -10.42 22.13 25.86
C LEU A 581 -9.85 23.52 26.12
N GLU A 582 -10.41 24.55 25.51
CA GLU A 582 -10.04 25.94 25.79
C GLU A 582 -10.33 26.34 27.24
N ALA A 583 -11.50 25.96 27.75
CA ALA A 583 -11.84 26.17 29.15
C ALA A 583 -10.95 25.39 30.14
N LEU A 584 -10.42 24.24 29.74
CA LEU A 584 -9.49 23.44 30.55
C LEU A 584 -8.07 24.06 30.53
N VAL A 585 -7.66 24.55 29.36
CA VAL A 585 -6.37 25.28 29.21
C VAL A 585 -6.36 26.57 30.00
N ASP A 586 -7.46 27.32 29.97
CA ASP A 586 -7.60 28.56 30.76
C ASP A 586 -7.54 28.28 32.27
N LYS A 587 -8.19 27.18 32.70
CA LYS A 587 -8.16 26.74 34.09
C LYS A 587 -6.76 26.31 34.54
N LEU A 588 -6.07 25.52 33.72
CA LEU A 588 -4.68 25.11 33.98
C LEU A 588 -3.71 26.29 33.97
N THR A 589 -3.94 27.30 33.11
CA THR A 589 -3.13 28.50 33.04
C THR A 589 -3.31 29.36 34.30
N ALA A 590 -4.53 29.42 34.83
CA ALA A 590 -4.83 30.08 36.08
C ALA A 590 -4.18 29.38 37.30
N GLU A 591 -4.27 28.04 37.38
CA GLU A 591 -3.60 27.25 38.43
C GLU A 591 -2.07 27.36 38.39
N VAL A 592 -1.48 27.38 37.20
CA VAL A 592 -0.02 27.63 37.03
C VAL A 592 0.38 29.05 37.43
N ALA A 593 -0.49 30.03 37.21
CA ALA A 593 -0.26 31.39 37.66
C ALA A 593 -0.33 31.52 39.18
N GLU A 594 -1.26 30.80 39.81
CA GLU A 594 -1.41 30.75 41.26
C GLU A 594 -0.23 30.04 41.95
N LEU A 595 0.24 28.94 41.38
CA LEU A 595 1.45 28.23 41.85
C LEU A 595 2.76 29.02 41.64
N LYS A 596 2.78 30.01 40.74
CA LYS A 596 3.91 30.93 40.57
C LYS A 596 3.88 32.13 41.52
N ALA A 597 2.73 32.43 42.07
CA ALA A 597 2.59 33.54 43.07
C ALA A 597 2.93 33.09 44.49
N ASP A 598 2.95 31.78 44.77
CA ASP A 598 3.30 31.18 46.07
C ASP A 598 4.81 30.79 46.21
N LYS A 599 5.62 31.20 45.24
CA LYS A 599 7.09 31.13 45.32
C LYS A 599 7.71 32.53 45.29
#